data_012b6d2ae58e137120e97808de9b3580
#
_entry.id   012b6d2ae58e137120e97808de9b3580
#
_cell.length_a   1.000
_cell.length_b   1.000
_cell.length_c   1.000
_cell.angle_alpha   90.00
_cell.angle_beta   90.00
_cell.angle_gamma   90.00
#
_symmetry.space_group_name_H-M   'P 1'
#
loop_
_entity.id
_entity.type
_entity.pdbx_description
1 polymer ?
#
loop_
_entity_poly.entity_id
_entity_poly.type
_entity_poly.pdbx_seq_one_letter_code
_entity_poly.pdbx_strand_id
1 'polypeptide(L)'
;MPAPLRRTVLYVEDHPVNALLMAAIFERRPQLELLIASHGEEAMQLAEGLRPVLLLLDLGLPDCHGAQLLGRLRTLAGLETPPAIAVTADAGFQIEGTGFCELWSKPLHLEHVLARLDTLTGLPPMPLQRLTEPAQPRSQFAALS
;
A
#
# COMPACT_ATOMS: atom_id res chain seq x y z
N MET A 1 -1.14 -27.37 -9.10
CA MET A 1 -0.54 -26.09 -9.44
C MET A 1 -0.68 -25.13 -8.28
N PRO A 2 0.41 -24.65 -7.73
CA PRO A 2 0.28 -23.70 -6.64
C PRO A 2 -0.30 -22.38 -7.14
N ALA A 3 -1.01 -21.69 -6.27
CA ALA A 3 -1.51 -20.37 -6.58
C ALA A 3 -0.33 -19.41 -6.78
N PRO A 4 -0.47 -18.40 -7.65
CA PRO A 4 0.58 -17.39 -7.79
C PRO A 4 0.84 -16.72 -6.45
N LEU A 5 2.11 -16.43 -6.18
CA LEU A 5 2.45 -15.70 -4.97
C LEU A 5 1.94 -14.28 -5.08
N ARG A 6 1.23 -13.84 -4.05
CA ARG A 6 0.79 -12.44 -3.96
C ARG A 6 1.86 -11.65 -3.25
N ARG A 7 2.04 -10.42 -3.69
CA ARG A 7 2.96 -9.50 -3.04
C ARG A 7 2.23 -8.79 -1.92
N THR A 8 2.86 -8.70 -0.78
CA THR A 8 2.22 -8.15 0.41
C THR A 8 2.59 -6.68 0.60
N VAL A 9 1.59 -5.88 0.94
CA VAL A 9 1.76 -4.48 1.33
C VAL A 9 1.27 -4.35 2.76
N LEU A 10 2.10 -3.78 3.63
CA LEU A 10 1.71 -3.52 5.01
C LEU A 10 1.23 -2.08 5.12
N TYR A 11 0.00 -1.89 5.58
CA TYR A 11 -0.61 -0.58 5.76
C TYR A 11 -0.96 -0.41 7.23
N VAL A 12 -0.49 0.67 7.84
CA VAL A 12 -0.75 0.95 9.25
C VAL A 12 -1.64 2.16 9.33
N GLU A 13 -2.87 1.96 9.80
CA GLU A 13 -3.90 2.99 9.81
C GLU A 13 -4.90 2.68 10.93
N ASP A 14 -5.10 3.62 11.85
CA ASP A 14 -6.00 3.40 12.97
C ASP A 14 -7.46 3.78 12.66
N HIS A 15 -7.70 4.51 11.59
CA HIS A 15 -9.04 4.99 11.26
C HIS A 15 -9.76 3.97 10.38
N PRO A 16 -10.88 3.39 10.86
CA PRO A 16 -11.54 2.31 10.11
C PRO A 16 -12.01 2.72 8.72
N VAL A 17 -12.47 3.96 8.56
CA VAL A 17 -12.96 4.43 7.26
C VAL A 17 -11.82 4.48 6.24
N ASN A 18 -10.66 4.98 6.66
CA ASN A 18 -9.51 5.03 5.77
C ASN A 18 -9.01 3.63 5.43
N ALA A 19 -9.05 2.72 6.40
CA ALA A 19 -8.67 1.33 6.15
C ALA A 19 -9.60 0.67 5.14
N LEU A 20 -10.91 0.91 5.25
CA LEU A 20 -11.87 0.36 4.30
C LEU A 20 -11.66 0.94 2.89
N LEU A 21 -11.36 2.23 2.80
CA LEU A 21 -11.12 2.86 1.52
C LEU A 21 -9.90 2.24 0.84
N MET A 22 -8.80 2.08 1.59
CA MET A 22 -7.60 1.48 1.02
C MET A 22 -7.86 0.03 0.59
N ALA A 23 -8.60 -0.73 1.39
CA ALA A 23 -8.94 -2.10 1.03
C ALA A 23 -9.72 -2.14 -0.28
N ALA A 24 -10.67 -1.21 -0.47
CA ALA A 24 -11.43 -1.14 -1.71
C ALA A 24 -10.54 -0.81 -2.90
N ILE A 25 -9.56 0.07 -2.70
CA ILE A 25 -8.61 0.40 -3.76
C ILE A 25 -7.80 -0.85 -4.14
N PHE A 26 -7.35 -1.61 -3.14
CA PHE A 26 -6.53 -2.79 -3.39
C PHE A 26 -7.30 -3.92 -4.07
N GLU A 27 -8.63 -3.90 -4.02
CA GLU A 27 -9.42 -4.88 -4.79
C GLU A 27 -9.17 -4.76 -6.29
N ARG A 28 -8.70 -3.59 -6.74
CA ARG A 28 -8.34 -3.38 -8.13
C ARG A 28 -6.98 -3.96 -8.51
N ARG A 29 -6.25 -4.51 -7.52
CA ARG A 29 -4.93 -5.10 -7.76
C ARG A 29 -4.83 -6.44 -7.05
N PRO A 30 -5.48 -7.48 -7.60
CA PRO A 30 -5.52 -8.79 -6.94
C PRO A 30 -4.16 -9.45 -6.77
N GLN A 31 -3.13 -8.96 -7.47
CA GLN A 31 -1.77 -9.45 -7.28
C GLN A 31 -1.15 -8.97 -5.96
N LEU A 32 -1.76 -7.97 -5.33
CA LEU A 32 -1.28 -7.43 -4.07
C LEU A 32 -2.19 -7.89 -2.94
N GLU A 33 -1.56 -8.25 -1.83
CA GLU A 33 -2.29 -8.57 -0.61
C GLU A 33 -2.07 -7.43 0.38
N LEU A 34 -3.16 -6.85 0.86
CA LEU A 34 -3.07 -5.74 1.83
C LEU A 34 -3.24 -6.30 3.23
N LEU A 35 -2.24 -6.08 4.08
CA LEU A 35 -2.34 -6.38 5.50
C LEU A 35 -2.44 -5.06 6.24
N ILE A 36 -3.45 -4.94 7.09
CA ILE A 36 -3.73 -3.68 7.79
C ILE A 36 -3.49 -3.88 9.27
N ALA A 37 -2.65 -3.02 9.86
CA ALA A 37 -2.47 -2.92 11.29
C ALA A 37 -3.11 -1.62 11.76
N SER A 38 -3.74 -1.63 12.91
CA SER A 38 -4.45 -0.46 13.42
C SER A 38 -3.59 0.45 14.30
N HIS A 39 -2.41 0.00 14.68
CA HIS A 39 -1.47 0.80 15.48
C HIS A 39 -0.07 0.22 15.34
N GLY A 40 0.91 0.94 15.91
CA GLY A 40 2.30 0.58 15.70
C GLY A 40 2.68 -0.77 16.26
N GLU A 41 2.19 -1.13 17.45
CA GLU A 41 2.53 -2.41 18.06
C GLU A 41 1.99 -3.57 17.23
N GLU A 42 0.76 -3.46 16.74
CA GLU A 42 0.20 -4.49 15.86
C GLU A 42 1.03 -4.60 14.58
N ALA A 43 1.48 -3.45 14.05
CA ALA A 43 2.30 -3.46 12.86
C ALA A 43 3.60 -4.22 13.10
N MET A 44 4.24 -4.02 14.25
CA MET A 44 5.47 -4.73 14.57
C MET A 44 5.24 -6.24 14.66
N GLN A 45 4.11 -6.65 15.24
CA GLN A 45 3.77 -8.07 15.33
C GLN A 45 3.51 -8.68 13.96
N LEU A 46 2.74 -8.00 13.13
CA LEU A 46 2.44 -8.50 11.78
C LEU A 46 3.68 -8.54 10.90
N ALA A 47 4.59 -7.59 11.10
CA ALA A 47 5.76 -7.47 10.25
C ALA A 47 6.79 -8.56 10.51
N GLU A 48 6.74 -9.20 11.66
CA GLU A 48 7.70 -10.23 12.02
C GLU A 48 7.56 -11.41 11.06
N GLY A 49 8.63 -11.72 10.35
CA GLY A 49 8.60 -12.79 9.35
C GLY A 49 7.99 -12.41 8.02
N LEU A 50 7.47 -11.19 7.90
CA LEU A 50 6.85 -10.70 6.69
C LEU A 50 7.92 -10.16 5.73
N ARG A 51 7.67 -10.29 4.43
CA ARG A 51 8.54 -9.70 3.41
C ARG A 51 7.70 -8.83 2.49
N PRO A 52 7.28 -7.66 2.99
CA PRO A 52 6.41 -6.80 2.18
C PRO A 52 7.20 -6.14 1.05
N VAL A 53 6.48 -5.80 -0.02
CA VAL A 53 7.09 -5.07 -1.13
C VAL A 53 6.92 -3.57 -0.95
N LEU A 54 6.08 -3.15 0.01
CA LEU A 54 5.76 -1.74 0.19
C LEU A 54 5.22 -1.54 1.60
N LEU A 55 5.57 -0.40 2.21
CA LEU A 55 5.04 0.00 3.52
C LEU A 55 4.25 1.29 3.33
N LEU A 56 3.03 1.32 3.86
CA LEU A 56 2.18 2.51 3.86
C LEU A 56 1.88 2.83 5.32
N LEU A 57 2.38 3.95 5.81
CA LEU A 57 2.27 4.27 7.23
C LEU A 57 1.57 5.61 7.45
N ASP A 58 0.48 5.58 8.21
CA ASP A 58 -0.11 6.82 8.73
C ASP A 58 0.87 7.42 9.73
N LEU A 59 1.00 8.73 9.73
CA LEU A 59 1.90 9.41 10.65
C LEU A 59 1.30 9.57 12.04
N GLY A 60 -0.01 9.77 12.13
CA GLY A 60 -0.67 10.02 13.42
C GLY A 60 -1.28 8.77 14.02
N LEU A 61 -0.47 7.81 14.41
CA LEU A 61 -0.96 6.58 15.04
C LEU A 61 -1.20 6.79 16.52
N PRO A 62 -2.08 5.98 17.14
CA PRO A 62 -2.42 6.21 18.55
C PRO A 62 -1.27 5.95 19.51
N ASP A 63 -0.34 5.08 19.16
CA ASP A 63 0.74 4.69 20.07
C ASP A 63 2.11 5.21 19.64
N CYS A 64 2.25 5.80 18.46
CA CYS A 64 3.54 6.33 18.01
C CYS A 64 3.38 7.17 16.76
N HIS A 65 4.41 7.93 16.43
CA HIS A 65 4.47 8.63 15.15
C HIS A 65 4.92 7.65 14.07
N GLY A 66 4.35 7.79 12.87
CA GLY A 66 4.70 6.89 11.77
C GLY A 66 6.18 6.85 11.43
N ALA A 67 6.89 7.98 11.58
CA ALA A 67 8.32 8.02 11.33
C ALA A 67 9.10 7.19 12.35
N GLN A 68 8.68 7.21 13.60
CA GLN A 68 9.27 6.33 14.63
C GLN A 68 9.01 4.87 14.31
N LEU A 69 7.78 4.57 13.90
CA LEU A 69 7.42 3.21 13.56
C LEU A 69 8.27 2.71 12.40
N LEU A 70 8.51 3.55 11.40
CA LEU A 70 9.35 3.15 10.28
C LEU A 70 10.74 2.74 10.75
N GLY A 71 11.33 3.52 11.67
CA GLY A 71 12.64 3.19 12.23
C GLY A 71 12.63 1.83 12.89
N ARG A 72 11.58 1.53 13.66
CA ARG A 72 11.46 0.23 14.33
C ARG A 72 11.27 -0.91 13.32
N LEU A 73 10.41 -0.70 12.32
CA LEU A 73 10.19 -1.72 11.29
C LEU A 73 11.48 -2.06 10.55
N ARG A 74 12.31 -1.05 10.28
CA ARG A 74 13.56 -1.25 9.55
C ARG A 74 14.56 -2.15 10.29
N THR A 75 14.36 -2.39 11.57
CA THR A 75 15.24 -3.30 12.32
C THR A 75 14.86 -4.77 12.14
N LEU A 76 13.70 -5.04 11.56
CA LEU A 76 13.24 -6.41 11.36
C LEU A 76 13.78 -6.99 10.06
N ALA A 77 14.12 -8.27 10.07
CA ALA A 77 14.57 -8.97 8.88
C ALA A 77 13.46 -8.97 7.83
N GLY A 78 13.80 -8.61 6.60
CA GLY A 78 12.83 -8.53 5.51
C GLY A 78 12.18 -7.16 5.38
N LEU A 79 12.40 -6.27 6.34
CA LEU A 79 11.80 -4.93 6.36
C LEU A 79 12.81 -3.82 6.09
N GLU A 80 14.04 -4.18 5.72
CA GLU A 80 15.10 -3.19 5.54
C GLU A 80 14.95 -2.36 4.27
N THR A 81 14.41 -2.95 3.22
CA THR A 81 14.48 -2.37 1.88
C THR A 81 13.16 -1.95 1.24
N PRO A 82 11.97 -2.45 1.63
CA PRO A 82 10.78 -2.02 0.89
C PRO A 82 10.57 -0.51 1.00
N PRO A 83 10.17 0.14 -0.09
CA PRO A 83 9.88 1.57 -0.02
C PRO A 83 8.78 1.85 0.98
N ALA A 84 8.87 2.98 1.66
CA ALA A 84 7.91 3.38 2.68
C ALA A 84 7.29 4.71 2.28
N ILE A 85 5.96 4.76 2.34
CA ILE A 85 5.17 5.92 1.96
C ILE A 85 4.50 6.45 3.21
N ALA A 86 4.63 7.75 3.45
CA ALA A 86 3.86 8.42 4.50
C ALA A 86 2.47 8.73 3.97
N VAL A 87 1.44 8.28 4.67
CA VAL A 87 0.06 8.54 4.29
C VAL A 87 -0.53 9.44 5.38
N THR A 88 -0.83 10.70 5.06
CA THR A 88 -1.16 11.66 6.09
C THR A 88 -2.06 12.77 5.58
N ALA A 89 -2.85 13.35 6.51
CA ALA A 89 -3.61 14.56 6.22
C ALA A 89 -2.72 15.81 6.27
N ASP A 90 -1.50 15.68 6.80
CA ASP A 90 -0.56 16.80 6.90
C ASP A 90 0.29 16.87 5.64
N ALA A 91 -0.19 17.59 4.65
CA ALA A 91 0.53 17.71 3.37
C ALA A 91 1.84 18.51 3.52
N GLY A 92 2.02 19.20 4.65
CA GLY A 92 3.26 19.94 4.91
C GLY A 92 4.35 19.11 5.55
N PHE A 93 4.09 17.85 5.87
CA PHE A 93 5.11 17.00 6.46
C PHE A 93 6.28 16.83 5.48
N GLN A 94 7.50 17.00 5.98
CA GLN A 94 8.69 16.90 5.14
C GLN A 94 9.34 15.54 5.32
N ILE A 95 9.48 14.82 4.21
CA ILE A 95 9.95 13.44 4.25
C ILE A 95 11.48 13.32 4.22
N GLU A 96 12.19 14.39 3.92
CA GLU A 96 13.67 14.35 3.87
C GLU A 96 14.22 13.85 5.19
N GLY A 97 15.11 12.88 5.13
CA GLY A 97 15.77 12.35 6.31
C GLY A 97 14.92 11.44 7.17
N THR A 98 13.68 11.17 6.79
CA THR A 98 12.78 10.33 7.60
C THR A 98 12.79 8.86 7.18
N GLY A 99 13.29 8.58 5.99
CA GLY A 99 13.22 7.22 5.43
C GLY A 99 12.01 7.00 4.53
N PHE A 100 11.03 7.88 4.54
CA PHE A 100 9.92 7.82 3.58
C PHE A 100 10.39 8.33 2.23
N CYS A 101 9.98 7.66 1.17
CA CYS A 101 10.34 8.07 -0.19
C CYS A 101 9.24 8.86 -0.88
N GLU A 102 8.01 8.81 -0.36
CA GLU A 102 6.87 9.53 -0.92
C GLU A 102 5.91 9.90 0.18
N LEU A 103 5.05 10.86 -0.13
CA LEU A 103 3.96 11.24 0.77
C LEU A 103 2.66 11.24 -0.03
N TRP A 104 1.66 10.50 0.46
CA TRP A 104 0.32 10.54 -0.09
C TRP A 104 -0.57 11.28 0.87
N SER A 105 -1.14 12.40 0.41
CA SER A 105 -2.00 13.20 1.28
C SER A 105 -3.43 12.63 1.29
N LYS A 106 -4.06 12.73 2.46
CA LYS A 106 -5.46 12.37 2.61
C LYS A 106 -6.32 13.58 2.26
N PRO A 107 -7.48 13.38 1.65
CA PRO A 107 -8.09 12.09 1.31
C PRO A 107 -7.40 11.43 0.12
N LEU A 108 -7.38 10.10 0.15
CA LEU A 108 -6.74 9.34 -0.92
C LEU A 108 -7.57 9.41 -2.20
N HIS A 109 -6.86 9.46 -3.33
CA HIS A 109 -7.50 9.45 -4.65
C HIS A 109 -7.20 8.13 -5.32
N LEU A 110 -8.24 7.43 -5.74
CA LEU A 110 -8.16 6.09 -6.31
C LEU A 110 -7.12 6.01 -7.42
N GLU A 111 -7.21 6.90 -8.41
CA GLU A 111 -6.35 6.79 -9.58
C GLU A 111 -4.89 7.06 -9.24
N HIS A 112 -4.65 8.01 -8.35
CA HIS A 112 -3.30 8.31 -7.91
C HIS A 112 -2.69 7.10 -7.20
N VAL A 113 -3.43 6.52 -6.26
CA VAL A 113 -2.93 5.38 -5.50
C VAL A 113 -2.64 4.21 -6.43
N LEU A 114 -3.55 3.90 -7.36
CA LEU A 114 -3.34 2.78 -8.27
C LEU A 114 -2.11 2.99 -9.15
N ALA A 115 -1.93 4.21 -9.68
CA ALA A 115 -0.77 4.49 -10.51
C ALA A 115 0.53 4.35 -9.72
N ARG A 116 0.54 4.82 -8.47
CA ARG A 116 1.74 4.71 -7.66
C ARG A 116 2.00 3.27 -7.23
N LEU A 117 0.94 2.51 -6.91
CA LEU A 117 1.11 1.10 -6.58
C LEU A 117 1.77 0.35 -7.73
N ASP A 118 1.30 0.59 -8.95
CA ASP A 118 1.86 -0.09 -10.12
C ASP A 118 3.34 0.22 -10.27
N THR A 119 3.71 1.49 -10.12
CA THR A 119 5.11 1.90 -10.25
C THR A 119 5.97 1.34 -9.13
N LEU A 120 5.49 1.45 -7.89
CA LEU A 120 6.30 1.10 -6.71
C LEU A 120 6.46 -0.40 -6.54
N THR A 121 5.47 -1.18 -6.94
CA THR A 121 5.54 -2.63 -6.79
C THR A 121 6.06 -3.31 -8.04
N GLY A 122 6.27 -2.56 -9.12
CA GLY A 122 6.76 -3.14 -10.36
C GLY A 122 5.77 -4.05 -11.05
N LEU A 123 4.48 -3.88 -10.78
CA LEU A 123 3.46 -4.67 -11.47
C LEU A 123 3.46 -4.30 -12.95
N PRO A 124 3.33 -5.30 -13.82
CA PRO A 124 3.23 -4.98 -15.24
C PRO A 124 1.92 -4.26 -15.53
N PRO A 125 1.90 -3.41 -16.55
CA PRO A 125 0.65 -2.78 -16.95
C PRO A 125 -0.34 -3.85 -17.42
N MET A 126 -1.63 -3.50 -17.39
CA MET A 126 -2.67 -4.40 -17.86
C MET A 126 -2.35 -4.80 -19.30
N PRO A 127 -2.40 -6.10 -19.64
CA PRO A 127 -2.13 -6.51 -21.02
C PRO A 127 -3.10 -5.85 -22.00
N LEU A 128 -2.58 -5.51 -23.18
CA LEU A 128 -3.38 -4.82 -24.19
C LEU A 128 -4.64 -5.61 -24.56
N GLN A 129 -4.51 -6.93 -24.67
CA GLN A 129 -5.66 -7.73 -25.02
C GLN A 129 -6.79 -7.61 -23.99
N ARG A 130 -6.45 -7.39 -22.73
CA ARG A 130 -7.47 -7.16 -21.69
C ARG A 130 -8.11 -5.80 -21.83
N LEU A 131 -7.36 -4.82 -22.29
CA LEU A 131 -7.88 -3.48 -22.46
C LEU A 131 -8.79 -3.39 -23.69
N THR A 132 -8.55 -4.24 -24.68
CA THR A 132 -9.31 -4.21 -25.92
C THR A 132 -10.42 -5.26 -25.99
N GLU A 133 -10.41 -6.22 -25.08
CA GLU A 133 -11.49 -7.17 -24.99
C GLU A 133 -12.72 -6.44 -24.48
N PRO A 134 -13.77 -6.60 -25.15
CA PRO A 134 -14.98 -5.83 -24.81
C PRO A 134 -15.57 -6.19 -23.47
N ALA A 135 -14.22 -5.96 -23.62
CA ALA A 135 -14.43 -5.78 -22.87
C ALA A 135 -15.10 -6.19 -22.44
N GLN A 136 -15.19 -6.60 -22.56
CA GLN A 136 -15.48 -6.81 -22.22
C GLN A 136 -15.97 -6.52 -21.82
N PRO A 137 -16.02 -6.69 -22.20
CA PRO A 137 -16.31 -6.14 -22.01
C PRO A 137 -16.52 -5.62 -21.45
N ARG A 138 -16.54 -5.60 -21.43
CA ARG A 138 -16.46 -4.87 -21.14
C ARG A 138 -16.83 -4.48 -20.71
N SER A 139 -16.74 -4.88 -20.83
CA SER A 139 -16.78 -4.41 -20.78
C SER A 139 -16.76 -4.26 -20.14
N GLN A 140 -16.53 -4.76 -20.10
CA GLN A 140 -16.35 -4.42 -19.90
C GLN A 140 -16.16 -3.96 -19.45
N PHE A 141 -15.94 -4.56 -19.52
CA PHE A 141 -15.60 -3.91 -19.55
C PHE A 141 -15.71 -3.51 -19.37
N ALA A 142 -15.68 -4.03 -19.65
CA ALA A 142 -15.56 -3.64 -19.86
C ALA A 142 -15.43 -3.47 -19.53
N ALA A 143 -15.22 -3.96 -19.64
CA ALA A 143 -14.97 -3.77 -19.58
C ALA A 143 -14.68 -3.79 -19.06
N LEU A 144 -14.40 -4.18 -19.03
CA LEU A 144 -13.99 -3.98 -18.85
C LEU A 144 -13.85 -3.79 -18.38
N SER A 145 -13.71 -4.24 -18.49
CA SER A 145 -13.39 -3.86 -18.29
C SER A 145 -13.26 -3.70 -18.07
#